data_2ca8cf4b40e185248de62867c06b140a
#
_entry.id   2ca8cf4b40e185248de62867c06b140a
#
_cell.length_a   1.000
_cell.length_b   1.000
_cell.length_c   1.000
_cell.angle_alpha   90.00
_cell.angle_beta   90.00
_cell.angle_gamma   90.00
#
_symmetry.space_group_name_H-M   'P 1'
#
loop_
_entity.id
_entity.type
_entity.pdbx_description
1 polymer ?
#
loop_
_entity_poly.entity_id
_entity_poly.type
_entity_poly.pdbx_seq_one_letter_code
_entity_poly.pdbx_strand_id
1 'polypeptide(L)'
;MAVAKKDLVEMQEEFEESKVEKAKHSFYLPVKGKMASEKLEQGGLKIGERLLVGTAKVLWPLFQVINKVHQGKPFQPKWAPAPLLKKKEKTFPEFGWPRKTDSLCPRCVKEVRESIIAGEKDFTHLINANPGEIKANIVEKNGKIVMVKTCEKHGDFEDTMAIDAKFLQRIEKLYPGRDFKSPMTHLRNHGTSTIKYGRGSVLTVDLTNRCNMMCDPCFMDANQVGYVHELAWEDIKEILDNSLKIKPRRQMSVQFSGGEPTLSPYFIQAIKYCKEVGYFSVQAATNGIRFAESPEFAQEAYDAGLRIAYLQFDGVDNASNQHRKISNLFDVKLRAITNLAHVGIDVVLVTTIVNSVNDHQVGPIIDFAIQNSDKITFCSFQPVSFTGRDEDISDEDRQKHRYTLSHLAHDVKKQTGVSEPLRDWFPLSAAGPFSDLTDYMMGPDQDFGNLKCGCHPNCGIGMGLMVDKSKKAWLPLSEFINVDRIMKDVVDITDAFQPKWLTKLQVVCALLRNFKPGKAPKEMKLKDLVRKFDKQTGGSMT
;
A
#
# COMPACT_ATOMS: atom_id res chain seq x y z
N MET A 1 45.87 -10.07 29.70
CA MET A 1 45.15 -9.99 28.40
C MET A 1 43.72 -10.55 28.46
N ALA A 2 43.39 -11.60 29.21
CA ALA A 2 42.04 -12.16 29.32
C ALA A 2 41.06 -11.26 30.13
N VAL A 3 41.52 -10.58 31.16
CA VAL A 3 40.71 -9.67 32.00
C VAL A 3 40.24 -8.45 31.20
N ALA A 4 41.13 -7.82 30.43
CA ALA A 4 40.78 -6.66 29.59
C ALA A 4 39.76 -6.93 28.48
N LYS A 5 39.66 -8.22 28.00
CA LYS A 5 38.63 -8.61 27.00
C LYS A 5 37.25 -8.82 27.62
N LYS A 6 37.20 -9.29 28.88
CA LYS A 6 35.95 -9.48 29.61
C LYS A 6 35.32 -8.12 29.98
N ASP A 7 36.14 -7.20 30.46
CA ASP A 7 35.68 -5.84 30.80
C ASP A 7 35.18 -5.06 29.58
N LEU A 8 35.78 -5.26 28.41
CA LEU A 8 35.33 -4.65 27.14
C LEU A 8 33.99 -5.23 26.63
N VAL A 9 33.75 -6.51 26.84
CA VAL A 9 32.46 -7.16 26.47
C VAL A 9 31.35 -6.68 27.42
N GLU A 10 31.61 -6.68 28.74
CA GLU A 10 30.65 -6.18 29.73
C GLU A 10 30.34 -4.67 29.52
N MET A 11 31.33 -3.84 29.21
CA MET A 11 31.12 -2.44 28.87
C MET A 11 30.33 -2.27 27.54
N GLN A 12 30.52 -3.13 26.56
CA GLN A 12 29.73 -3.11 25.33
C GLN A 12 28.28 -3.55 25.57
N GLU A 13 28.05 -4.56 26.40
CA GLU A 13 26.72 -5.01 26.80
C GLU A 13 25.98 -3.93 27.59
N GLU A 14 26.61 -3.30 28.58
CA GLU A 14 26.04 -2.19 29.34
C GLU A 14 25.73 -0.97 28.46
N PHE A 15 26.60 -0.67 27.49
CA PHE A 15 26.39 0.44 26.55
C PHE A 15 25.22 0.16 25.59
N GLU A 16 25.08 -1.08 25.10
CA GLU A 16 23.96 -1.51 24.28
C GLU A 16 22.65 -1.55 25.07
N GLU A 17 22.64 -2.06 26.31
CA GLU A 17 21.48 -2.00 27.20
C GLU A 17 21.02 -0.56 27.45
N SER A 18 21.96 0.36 27.68
CA SER A 18 21.63 1.78 27.88
C SER A 18 21.02 2.44 26.64
N LYS A 19 21.45 2.06 25.45
CA LYS A 19 20.85 2.55 24.19
C LYS A 19 19.45 1.98 23.98
N VAL A 20 19.25 0.70 24.26
CA VAL A 20 17.94 0.05 24.18
C VAL A 20 16.96 0.69 25.15
N GLU A 21 17.38 0.92 26.38
CA GLU A 21 16.54 1.55 27.41
C GLU A 21 16.17 2.99 27.03
N LYS A 22 17.13 3.80 26.55
CA LYS A 22 16.85 5.15 26.02
C LYS A 22 15.88 5.13 24.85
N ALA A 23 16.01 4.16 23.92
CA ALA A 23 15.08 4.00 22.82
C ALA A 23 13.67 3.65 23.33
N LYS A 24 13.54 2.72 24.28
CA LYS A 24 12.24 2.37 24.88
C LYS A 24 11.57 3.57 25.55
N HIS A 25 12.29 4.39 26.27
CA HIS A 25 11.76 5.59 26.92
C HIS A 25 11.25 6.66 25.92
N SER A 26 11.67 6.61 24.66
CA SER A 26 11.20 7.52 23.62
C SER A 26 9.88 7.08 22.95
N PHE A 27 9.35 5.90 23.30
CA PHE A 27 8.14 5.33 22.74
C PHE A 27 7.04 5.12 23.79
N TYR A 28 5.81 5.31 23.34
CA TYR A 28 4.64 4.81 24.05
C TYR A 28 4.43 3.34 23.67
N LEU A 29 4.64 2.44 24.62
CA LEU A 29 4.45 1.01 24.41
C LEU A 29 3.02 0.60 24.74
N PRO A 30 2.39 -0.30 23.95
CA PRO A 30 1.04 -0.75 24.22
C PRO A 30 0.90 -1.49 25.55
N VAL A 31 -0.16 -1.20 26.28
CA VAL A 31 -0.54 -1.96 27.48
C VAL A 31 -1.44 -3.11 27.04
N LYS A 32 -1.15 -4.34 27.48
CA LYS A 32 -1.93 -5.53 27.10
C LYS A 32 -3.44 -5.31 27.27
N GLY A 33 -4.17 -5.49 26.17
CA GLY A 33 -5.63 -5.63 26.14
C GLY A 33 -6.45 -4.34 26.06
N LYS A 34 -5.83 -3.16 25.94
CA LYS A 34 -6.57 -1.89 25.75
C LYS A 34 -5.86 -0.99 24.76
N MET A 35 -6.63 -0.34 23.90
CA MET A 35 -6.17 0.85 23.17
C MET A 35 -5.87 1.94 24.20
N ALA A 36 -4.67 2.47 24.18
CA ALA A 36 -4.30 3.63 25.01
C ALA A 36 -4.63 4.95 24.27
N SER A 37 -4.72 4.91 22.94
CA SER A 37 -5.18 6.03 22.13
C SER A 37 -6.70 6.17 22.18
N GLU A 38 -7.18 7.42 22.19
CA GLU A 38 -8.60 7.73 22.32
C GLU A 38 -9.19 8.28 21.03
N LYS A 39 -10.52 8.22 20.92
CA LYS A 39 -11.24 8.84 19.82
C LYS A 39 -11.27 10.37 20.01
N LEU A 40 -10.97 11.13 18.93
CA LEU A 40 -11.06 12.59 18.94
C LEU A 40 -12.47 13.05 19.30
N GLU A 41 -12.54 14.07 20.16
CA GLU A 41 -13.81 14.72 20.52
C GLU A 41 -14.46 15.36 19.29
N GLN A 42 -15.70 15.00 19.04
CA GLN A 42 -16.51 15.55 17.97
C GLN A 42 -17.35 16.71 18.54
N GLY A 43 -17.11 17.92 18.08
CA GLY A 43 -17.86 19.11 18.52
C GLY A 43 -18.64 19.77 17.40
N GLY A 44 -18.35 19.36 16.21
CA GLY A 44 -18.93 19.91 15.00
C GLY A 44 -18.37 21.26 14.60
N LEU A 45 -18.72 21.68 13.40
CA LEU A 45 -18.30 22.95 12.81
C LEU A 45 -19.00 24.13 13.46
N LYS A 46 -18.35 25.30 13.45
CA LYS A 46 -18.94 26.58 13.85
C LYS A 46 -20.14 26.94 12.96
N ILE A 47 -21.05 27.81 13.44
CA ILE A 47 -22.28 28.20 12.71
C ILE A 47 -21.96 28.69 11.30
N GLY A 48 -20.99 29.60 11.13
CA GLY A 48 -20.59 30.12 9.81
C GLY A 48 -20.09 29.03 8.86
N GLU A 49 -19.33 28.03 9.38
CA GLU A 49 -18.86 26.91 8.59
C GLU A 49 -19.99 25.94 8.21
N ARG A 50 -20.99 25.75 9.09
CA ARG A 50 -22.22 24.99 8.77
C ARG A 50 -23.03 25.64 7.67
N LEU A 51 -23.10 26.98 7.65
CA LEU A 51 -23.74 27.74 6.57
C LEU A 51 -23.02 27.50 5.24
N LEU A 52 -21.68 27.53 5.20
CA LEU A 52 -20.91 27.21 3.99
C LEU A 52 -21.22 25.80 3.47
N VAL A 53 -21.29 24.80 4.35
CA VAL A 53 -21.69 23.43 3.99
C VAL A 53 -23.12 23.40 3.43
N GLY A 54 -24.03 24.14 4.04
CA GLY A 54 -25.43 24.31 3.55
C GLY A 54 -25.48 24.92 2.16
N THR A 55 -24.80 26.05 1.95
CA THR A 55 -24.70 26.73 0.65
C THR A 55 -24.12 25.79 -0.43
N ALA A 56 -23.07 25.05 -0.12
CA ALA A 56 -22.48 24.10 -1.07
C ALA A 56 -23.47 23.00 -1.49
N LYS A 57 -24.32 22.52 -0.58
CA LYS A 57 -25.37 21.54 -0.91
C LYS A 57 -26.44 22.11 -1.86
N VAL A 58 -26.78 23.37 -1.68
CA VAL A 58 -27.78 24.06 -2.54
C VAL A 58 -27.20 24.38 -3.92
N LEU A 59 -25.93 24.79 -4.00
CA LEU A 59 -25.28 25.14 -5.27
C LEU A 59 -24.91 23.89 -6.11
N TRP A 60 -24.74 22.74 -5.51
CA TRP A 60 -24.28 21.55 -6.23
C TRP A 60 -25.16 21.11 -7.41
N PRO A 61 -26.50 21.08 -7.32
CA PRO A 61 -27.36 20.77 -8.47
C PRO A 61 -27.12 21.69 -9.67
N LEU A 62 -26.86 22.98 -9.42
CA LEU A 62 -26.55 23.95 -10.48
C LEU A 62 -25.25 23.53 -11.22
N PHE A 63 -24.21 23.17 -10.51
CA PHE A 63 -22.96 22.66 -11.13
C PHE A 63 -23.21 21.38 -11.93
N GLN A 64 -24.07 20.48 -11.47
CA GLN A 64 -24.43 19.28 -12.22
C GLN A 64 -25.14 19.60 -13.53
N VAL A 65 -26.01 20.62 -13.55
CA VAL A 65 -26.66 21.11 -14.78
C VAL A 65 -25.63 21.73 -15.72
N ILE A 66 -24.77 22.62 -15.21
CA ILE A 66 -23.69 23.22 -16.00
C ILE A 66 -22.82 22.13 -16.66
N ASN A 67 -22.41 21.12 -15.90
CA ASN A 67 -21.57 20.03 -16.40
C ASN A 67 -22.28 19.15 -17.46
N LYS A 68 -23.61 19.07 -17.45
CA LYS A 68 -24.39 18.36 -18.46
C LYS A 68 -24.57 19.17 -19.75
N VAL A 69 -24.84 20.47 -19.60
CA VAL A 69 -25.14 21.35 -20.74
C VAL A 69 -23.86 21.80 -21.45
N HIS A 70 -22.85 22.12 -20.68
CA HIS A 70 -21.57 22.63 -21.20
C HIS A 70 -20.45 21.66 -20.87
N GLN A 71 -20.00 20.91 -21.88
CA GLN A 71 -18.86 20.00 -21.73
C GLN A 71 -17.64 20.57 -22.47
N GLY A 72 -16.50 20.62 -21.76
CA GLY A 72 -15.23 20.99 -22.36
C GLY A 72 -14.69 19.95 -23.36
N LYS A 73 -13.65 20.32 -24.08
CA LYS A 73 -12.94 19.39 -24.99
C LYS A 73 -12.30 18.25 -24.19
N PRO A 74 -12.21 17.04 -24.74
CA PRO A 74 -11.48 15.95 -24.12
C PRO A 74 -10.05 16.37 -23.78
N PHE A 75 -9.62 16.05 -22.57
CA PHE A 75 -8.29 16.40 -22.09
C PHE A 75 -7.28 15.34 -22.53
N GLN A 76 -6.31 15.77 -23.33
CA GLN A 76 -5.18 14.93 -23.76
C GLN A 76 -3.88 15.58 -23.33
N PRO A 77 -3.23 15.08 -22.28
CA PRO A 77 -1.92 15.56 -21.88
C PRO A 77 -0.81 15.01 -22.78
N LYS A 78 0.28 15.76 -22.89
CA LYS A 78 1.47 15.43 -23.70
C LYS A 78 2.09 14.07 -23.35
N TRP A 79 2.03 13.67 -22.09
CA TRP A 79 2.59 12.42 -21.60
C TRP A 79 1.73 11.18 -21.92
N ALA A 80 0.46 11.37 -22.33
CA ALA A 80 -0.48 10.28 -22.56
C ALA A 80 -0.65 9.96 -24.06
N PRO A 81 -0.81 8.68 -24.42
CA PRO A 81 -0.98 8.26 -25.81
C PRO A 81 -2.37 8.60 -26.38
N ALA A 82 -3.34 8.93 -25.53
CA ALA A 82 -4.73 9.22 -25.88
C ALA A 82 -5.37 10.15 -24.83
N PRO A 83 -6.51 10.78 -25.13
CA PRO A 83 -7.28 11.52 -24.14
C PRO A 83 -7.69 10.68 -22.95
N LEU A 84 -7.85 11.32 -21.78
CA LEU A 84 -8.43 10.68 -20.59
C LEU A 84 -9.85 10.20 -20.91
N LEU A 85 -10.13 8.93 -20.61
CA LEU A 85 -11.45 8.35 -20.82
C LEU A 85 -12.45 8.93 -19.80
N LYS A 86 -13.62 9.37 -20.31
CA LYS A 86 -14.76 9.70 -19.47
C LYS A 86 -15.34 8.44 -18.83
N LYS A 87 -16.06 8.61 -17.74
CA LYS A 87 -16.68 7.49 -16.99
C LYS A 87 -17.41 6.48 -17.89
N LYS A 88 -18.20 6.98 -18.84
CA LYS A 88 -18.96 6.15 -19.80
C LYS A 88 -18.09 5.36 -20.79
N GLU A 89 -16.82 5.74 -20.94
CA GLU A 89 -15.87 5.13 -21.87
C GLU A 89 -14.89 4.20 -21.14
N LYS A 90 -14.86 4.25 -19.80
CA LYS A 90 -13.96 3.43 -18.98
C LYS A 90 -14.41 1.97 -19.04
N THR A 91 -13.44 1.09 -19.22
CA THR A 91 -13.67 -0.35 -19.15
C THR A 91 -13.44 -0.84 -17.73
N PHE A 92 -14.28 -1.77 -17.30
CA PHE A 92 -14.20 -2.40 -15.98
C PHE A 92 -13.89 -3.88 -16.20
N PRO A 93 -13.07 -4.53 -15.34
CA PRO A 93 -13.04 -5.99 -15.29
C PRO A 93 -14.41 -6.51 -14.85
N GLU A 94 -14.70 -7.77 -15.11
CA GLU A 94 -15.86 -8.41 -14.52
C GLU A 94 -15.72 -8.48 -13.01
N PHE A 95 -16.71 -7.95 -12.32
CA PHE A 95 -16.82 -7.96 -10.86
C PHE A 95 -18.10 -8.68 -10.45
N GLY A 96 -18.21 -8.92 -9.14
CA GLY A 96 -19.31 -9.66 -8.58
C GLY A 96 -19.15 -11.18 -8.74
N TRP A 97 -20.20 -11.87 -8.46
CA TRP A 97 -20.30 -13.34 -8.55
C TRP A 97 -21.73 -13.77 -8.89
N PRO A 98 -21.94 -14.96 -9.48
CA PRO A 98 -20.88 -15.88 -9.90
C PRO A 98 -20.12 -15.35 -11.10
N ARG A 99 -18.80 -15.62 -11.17
CA ARG A 99 -17.98 -15.32 -12.35
C ARG A 99 -16.91 -16.37 -12.58
N LYS A 100 -16.54 -16.57 -13.84
CA LYS A 100 -15.39 -17.40 -14.20
C LYS A 100 -14.13 -16.56 -14.30
N THR A 101 -13.01 -17.15 -13.91
CA THR A 101 -11.68 -16.57 -14.06
C THR A 101 -10.66 -17.63 -14.42
N ASP A 102 -9.52 -17.20 -14.93
CA ASP A 102 -8.38 -18.07 -15.12
C ASP A 102 -7.71 -18.37 -13.78
N SER A 103 -7.17 -19.57 -13.64
CA SER A 103 -6.49 -20.03 -12.45
C SER A 103 -5.45 -21.09 -12.81
N LEU A 104 -4.71 -21.54 -11.82
CA LEU A 104 -3.72 -22.61 -11.94
C LEU A 104 -4.03 -23.72 -10.94
N CYS A 105 -3.75 -24.96 -11.35
CA CYS A 105 -3.66 -26.07 -10.42
C CYS A 105 -2.31 -26.00 -9.71
N PRO A 106 -2.27 -25.85 -8.38
CA PRO A 106 -1.00 -25.71 -7.64
C PRO A 106 -0.13 -26.97 -7.75
N ARG A 107 -0.74 -28.14 -7.85
CA ARG A 107 0.00 -29.40 -7.94
C ARG A 107 0.60 -29.63 -9.33
N CYS A 108 -0.14 -29.35 -10.42
CA CYS A 108 0.42 -29.47 -11.77
C CYS A 108 1.64 -28.56 -11.98
N VAL A 109 1.57 -27.32 -11.47
CA VAL A 109 2.69 -26.37 -11.59
C VAL A 109 3.91 -26.87 -10.83
N LYS A 110 3.70 -27.40 -9.60
CA LYS A 110 4.77 -27.98 -8.79
C LYS A 110 5.43 -29.16 -9.47
N GLU A 111 4.65 -30.13 -9.97
CA GLU A 111 5.17 -31.31 -10.68
C GLU A 111 6.01 -30.95 -11.91
N VAL A 112 5.56 -29.97 -12.70
CA VAL A 112 6.34 -29.52 -13.86
C VAL A 112 7.65 -28.86 -13.43
N ARG A 113 7.62 -28.06 -12.37
CA ARG A 113 8.83 -27.43 -11.84
C ARG A 113 9.82 -28.47 -11.30
N GLU A 114 9.34 -29.46 -10.57
CA GLU A 114 10.16 -30.57 -10.08
C GLU A 114 10.80 -31.36 -11.24
N SER A 115 10.05 -31.66 -12.31
CA SER A 115 10.57 -32.29 -13.52
C SER A 115 11.65 -31.45 -14.22
N ILE A 116 11.54 -30.11 -14.18
CA ILE A 116 12.57 -29.21 -14.72
C ILE A 116 13.83 -29.25 -13.84
N ILE A 117 13.67 -29.20 -12.52
CA ILE A 117 14.78 -29.30 -11.57
C ILE A 117 15.51 -30.66 -11.70
N ALA A 118 14.75 -31.73 -11.91
CA ALA A 118 15.30 -33.05 -12.15
C ALA A 118 15.97 -33.22 -13.55
N GLY A 119 15.91 -32.22 -14.40
CA GLY A 119 16.43 -32.27 -15.78
C GLY A 119 15.60 -33.10 -16.75
N GLU A 120 14.41 -33.53 -16.38
CA GLU A 120 13.48 -34.29 -17.25
C GLU A 120 12.78 -33.42 -18.28
N LYS A 121 12.61 -32.13 -17.98
CA LYS A 121 11.97 -31.12 -18.85
C LYS A 121 12.80 -29.85 -18.94
N ASP A 122 12.71 -29.18 -20.09
CA ASP A 122 13.30 -27.86 -20.27
C ASP A 122 12.42 -26.76 -19.64
N PHE A 123 13.03 -25.68 -19.18
CA PHE A 123 12.33 -24.56 -18.56
C PHE A 123 11.29 -23.90 -19.48
N THR A 124 11.47 -23.97 -20.81
CA THR A 124 10.52 -23.47 -21.79
C THR A 124 9.14 -24.13 -21.68
N HIS A 125 9.06 -25.29 -21.03
CA HIS A 125 7.80 -25.98 -20.75
C HIS A 125 6.87 -25.16 -19.84
N LEU A 126 7.39 -24.35 -18.93
CA LEU A 126 6.59 -23.41 -18.13
C LEU A 126 6.03 -22.26 -18.96
N ILE A 127 6.74 -21.88 -20.03
CA ILE A 127 6.37 -20.72 -20.86
C ILE A 127 5.36 -21.12 -21.97
N ASN A 128 5.61 -22.25 -22.62
CA ASN A 128 4.92 -22.62 -23.84
C ASN A 128 3.77 -23.60 -23.64
N ALA A 129 3.81 -24.43 -22.60
CA ALA A 129 2.83 -25.48 -22.36
C ALA A 129 1.71 -25.09 -21.38
N ASN A 130 1.78 -23.90 -20.74
CA ASN A 130 0.83 -23.42 -19.76
C ASN A 130 0.41 -24.49 -18.72
N PRO A 131 1.37 -25.14 -18.04
CA PRO A 131 1.07 -26.27 -17.19
C PRO A 131 0.13 -25.88 -16.03
N GLY A 132 -0.90 -26.71 -15.86
CA GLY A 132 -1.86 -26.50 -14.77
C GLY A 132 -2.84 -25.35 -14.99
N GLU A 133 -2.93 -24.73 -16.18
CA GLU A 133 -3.95 -23.72 -16.47
C GLU A 133 -5.34 -24.36 -16.42
N ILE A 134 -6.19 -23.85 -15.53
CA ILE A 134 -7.57 -24.30 -15.33
C ILE A 134 -8.51 -23.10 -15.16
N LYS A 135 -9.80 -23.34 -15.29
CA LYS A 135 -10.82 -22.33 -14.97
C LYS A 135 -11.23 -22.45 -13.51
N ALA A 136 -11.50 -21.31 -12.89
CA ALA A 136 -12.07 -21.22 -11.56
C ALA A 136 -13.40 -20.46 -11.60
N ASN A 137 -14.28 -20.76 -10.65
CA ASN A 137 -15.50 -20.01 -10.42
C ASN A 137 -15.38 -19.27 -9.09
N ILE A 138 -15.70 -17.98 -9.10
CA ILE A 138 -15.86 -17.17 -7.91
C ILE A 138 -17.34 -17.23 -7.55
N VAL A 139 -17.64 -17.71 -6.34
CA VAL A 139 -19.01 -17.92 -5.87
C VAL A 139 -19.18 -17.49 -4.42
N GLU A 140 -20.41 -17.20 -4.04
CA GLU A 140 -20.78 -16.99 -2.63
C GLU A 140 -21.21 -18.29 -1.98
N LYS A 141 -20.61 -18.61 -0.84
CA LYS A 141 -20.99 -19.72 0.03
C LYS A 141 -21.12 -19.21 1.47
N ASN A 142 -22.30 -19.28 2.04
CA ASN A 142 -22.56 -18.90 3.44
C ASN A 142 -22.06 -17.49 3.81
N GLY A 143 -22.26 -16.50 2.94
CA GLY A 143 -21.83 -15.11 3.14
C GLY A 143 -20.33 -14.86 2.94
N LYS A 144 -19.56 -15.89 2.58
CA LYS A 144 -18.14 -15.79 2.17
C LYS A 144 -18.03 -15.85 0.67
N ILE A 145 -16.99 -15.27 0.12
CA ILE A 145 -16.62 -15.42 -1.29
C ILE A 145 -15.46 -16.38 -1.41
N VAL A 146 -15.66 -17.41 -2.21
CA VAL A 146 -14.67 -18.45 -2.43
C VAL A 146 -14.38 -18.62 -3.92
N MET A 147 -13.16 -19.02 -4.22
CA MET A 147 -12.72 -19.49 -5.52
C MET A 147 -12.74 -21.01 -5.52
N VAL A 148 -13.55 -21.61 -6.36
CA VAL A 148 -13.63 -23.06 -6.54
C VAL A 148 -13.11 -23.43 -7.92
N LYS A 149 -12.29 -24.47 -8.00
CA LYS A 149 -11.66 -24.94 -9.23
C LYS A 149 -11.43 -26.45 -9.18
N THR A 150 -11.55 -27.11 -10.33
CA THR A 150 -11.32 -28.55 -10.47
C THR A 150 -10.19 -28.78 -11.46
N CYS A 151 -9.23 -29.59 -11.08
CA CYS A 151 -8.20 -30.13 -11.97
C CYS A 151 -8.54 -31.59 -12.28
N GLU A 152 -8.55 -31.97 -13.54
CA GLU A 152 -8.82 -33.35 -13.97
C GLU A 152 -7.90 -34.38 -13.31
N LYS A 153 -6.64 -34.00 -13.08
CA LYS A 153 -5.61 -34.86 -12.46
C LYS A 153 -5.66 -34.85 -10.93
N HIS A 154 -5.94 -33.70 -10.31
CA HIS A 154 -5.72 -33.48 -8.87
C HIS A 154 -7.00 -33.19 -8.07
N GLY A 155 -8.17 -33.21 -8.73
CA GLY A 155 -9.47 -33.00 -8.07
C GLY A 155 -9.76 -31.54 -7.74
N ASP A 156 -10.54 -31.34 -6.70
CA ASP A 156 -11.14 -30.05 -6.34
C ASP A 156 -10.26 -29.25 -5.39
N PHE A 157 -10.29 -27.92 -5.60
CA PHE A 157 -9.64 -26.93 -4.73
C PHE A 157 -10.63 -25.82 -4.39
N GLU A 158 -10.55 -25.32 -3.17
CA GLU A 158 -11.30 -24.17 -2.70
C GLU A 158 -10.40 -23.21 -1.94
N ASP A 159 -10.47 -21.91 -2.25
CA ASP A 159 -9.73 -20.85 -1.58
C ASP A 159 -10.68 -19.73 -1.15
N THR A 160 -10.58 -19.28 0.10
CA THR A 160 -11.33 -18.14 0.61
C THR A 160 -10.75 -16.84 0.05
N MET A 161 -11.58 -16.04 -0.64
CA MET A 161 -11.22 -14.71 -1.13
C MET A 161 -11.67 -13.59 -0.19
N ALA A 162 -12.82 -13.75 0.44
CA ALA A 162 -13.33 -12.82 1.46
C ALA A 162 -14.25 -13.55 2.44
N ILE A 163 -14.17 -13.20 3.71
CA ILE A 163 -15.07 -13.72 4.75
C ILE A 163 -16.39 -12.96 4.85
N ASP A 164 -16.51 -11.84 4.12
CA ASP A 164 -17.68 -10.98 4.09
C ASP A 164 -17.97 -10.57 2.64
N ALA A 165 -19.04 -11.14 2.08
CA ALA A 165 -19.48 -10.86 0.72
C ALA A 165 -19.88 -9.38 0.52
N LYS A 166 -20.52 -8.74 1.50
CA LYS A 166 -20.94 -7.35 1.43
C LYS A 166 -19.72 -6.41 1.39
N PHE A 167 -18.69 -6.73 2.15
CA PHE A 167 -17.43 -6.01 2.13
C PHE A 167 -16.79 -6.06 0.74
N LEU A 168 -16.61 -7.26 0.18
CA LEU A 168 -16.02 -7.42 -1.14
C LEU A 168 -16.83 -6.71 -2.23
N GLN A 169 -18.17 -6.84 -2.19
CA GLN A 169 -19.06 -6.15 -3.14
C GLN A 169 -18.86 -4.63 -3.10
N ARG A 170 -18.73 -4.06 -1.90
CA ARG A 170 -18.46 -2.62 -1.74
C ARG A 170 -17.12 -2.22 -2.35
N ILE A 171 -16.06 -2.99 -2.06
CA ILE A 171 -14.71 -2.71 -2.57
C ILE A 171 -14.67 -2.76 -4.11
N GLU A 172 -15.30 -3.77 -4.73
CA GLU A 172 -15.37 -3.88 -6.18
C GLU A 172 -16.16 -2.73 -6.83
N LYS A 173 -17.27 -2.29 -6.22
CA LYS A 173 -18.06 -1.14 -6.71
C LYS A 173 -17.30 0.20 -6.70
N LEU A 174 -16.27 0.34 -5.88
CA LEU A 174 -15.47 1.56 -5.78
C LEU A 174 -14.34 1.64 -6.81
N TYR A 175 -14.21 0.63 -7.68
CA TYR A 175 -13.21 0.64 -8.73
C TYR A 175 -13.56 1.69 -9.81
N PRO A 176 -12.65 2.63 -10.13
CA PRO A 176 -12.96 3.74 -11.04
C PRO A 176 -12.86 3.41 -12.54
N GLY A 177 -12.44 2.18 -12.88
CA GLY A 177 -12.18 1.78 -14.26
C GLY A 177 -10.80 2.19 -14.79
N ARG A 178 -10.57 1.95 -16.08
CA ARG A 178 -9.30 2.24 -16.77
C ARG A 178 -9.26 3.67 -17.30
N ASP A 179 -8.06 4.26 -17.43
CA ASP A 179 -7.87 5.64 -17.93
C ASP A 179 -7.87 5.71 -19.44
N PHE A 180 -7.20 4.76 -20.09
CA PHE A 180 -6.95 4.72 -21.52
C PHE A 180 -7.41 3.39 -22.08
N LYS A 181 -7.77 3.39 -23.37
CA LYS A 181 -7.95 2.14 -24.09
C LYS A 181 -6.61 1.43 -24.17
N SER A 182 -6.55 0.19 -23.70
CA SER A 182 -5.39 -0.66 -23.94
C SER A 182 -5.45 -1.16 -25.38
N PRO A 183 -4.38 -1.08 -26.16
CA PRO A 183 -4.30 -1.70 -27.47
C PRO A 183 -4.30 -3.23 -27.39
N MET A 184 -4.09 -3.82 -26.21
CA MET A 184 -4.12 -5.26 -25.96
C MET A 184 -5.46 -5.64 -25.33
N THR A 185 -6.44 -5.97 -26.18
CA THR A 185 -7.82 -6.29 -25.77
C THR A 185 -7.96 -7.65 -25.08
N HIS A 186 -7.00 -8.55 -25.27
CA HIS A 186 -6.99 -9.90 -24.70
C HIS A 186 -6.14 -10.04 -23.44
N LEU A 187 -5.58 -8.97 -22.93
CA LEU A 187 -5.12 -9.01 -21.54
C LEU A 187 -6.35 -9.25 -20.68
N ARG A 188 -6.43 -10.47 -20.27
CA ARG A 188 -7.38 -11.03 -19.31
C ARG A 188 -7.70 -9.98 -18.29
N ASN A 189 -8.92 -9.84 -17.89
CA ASN A 189 -9.52 -8.75 -17.11
C ASN A 189 -8.86 -8.43 -15.75
N HIS A 190 -7.56 -8.57 -15.67
CA HIS A 190 -6.75 -8.31 -14.49
C HIS A 190 -6.13 -6.91 -14.56
N GLY A 191 -6.90 -5.89 -14.26
CA GLY A 191 -6.33 -4.54 -14.15
C GLY A 191 -5.64 -4.12 -15.44
N THR A 192 -4.51 -3.48 -15.36
CA THR A 192 -3.98 -2.60 -16.39
C THR A 192 -2.59 -2.93 -16.82
N SER A 193 -2.03 -4.01 -16.36
CA SER A 193 -0.61 -4.22 -16.51
C SER A 193 -0.24 -4.87 -17.82
N THR A 194 0.05 -4.04 -18.81
CA THR A 194 1.15 -4.36 -19.69
C THR A 194 2.31 -3.46 -19.29
N ILE A 195 3.51 -3.98 -19.29
CA ILE A 195 4.74 -3.23 -19.07
C ILE A 195 4.78 -1.98 -19.96
N LYS A 196 4.27 -2.05 -21.18
CA LYS A 196 4.31 -0.96 -22.15
C LYS A 196 3.19 0.09 -21.99
N TYR A 197 2.03 -0.28 -21.44
CA TYR A 197 0.84 0.58 -21.35
C TYR A 197 0.20 0.55 -19.96
N GLY A 198 0.97 0.08 -18.97
CA GLY A 198 0.54 -0.02 -17.59
C GLY A 198 0.41 1.33 -16.92
N ARG A 199 -0.25 1.33 -15.77
CA ARG A 199 -0.26 2.48 -14.87
C ARG A 199 0.95 2.35 -13.95
N GLY A 200 2.01 3.07 -14.23
CA GLY A 200 3.18 3.12 -13.34
C GLY A 200 2.77 3.64 -11.96
N SER A 201 3.19 2.93 -10.92
CA SER A 201 2.98 3.31 -9.53
C SER A 201 4.28 3.15 -8.75
N VAL A 202 4.65 1.93 -8.42
CA VAL A 202 5.89 1.61 -7.72
C VAL A 202 6.63 0.54 -8.51
N LEU A 203 7.91 0.79 -8.79
CA LEU A 203 8.84 -0.20 -9.28
C LEU A 203 9.50 -0.86 -8.07
N THR A 204 9.40 -2.16 -7.93
CA THR A 204 10.18 -2.91 -6.94
C THR A 204 11.42 -3.49 -7.61
N VAL A 205 12.59 -3.25 -7.01
CA VAL A 205 13.89 -3.76 -7.50
C VAL A 205 14.54 -4.57 -6.39
N ASP A 206 14.69 -5.87 -6.62
CA ASP A 206 15.38 -6.77 -5.70
C ASP A 206 16.89 -6.69 -5.98
N LEU A 207 17.64 -5.99 -5.09
CA LEU A 207 19.06 -5.75 -5.28
C LEU A 207 19.92 -6.99 -5.05
N THR A 208 19.50 -7.84 -4.10
CA THR A 208 20.22 -9.04 -3.71
C THR A 208 19.28 -10.05 -3.07
N ASN A 209 19.56 -11.35 -3.18
CA ASN A 209 18.85 -12.38 -2.44
C ASN A 209 19.52 -12.73 -1.09
N ARG A 210 20.61 -12.02 -0.72
CA ARG A 210 21.22 -12.15 0.61
C ARG A 210 20.41 -11.40 1.66
N CYS A 211 20.34 -11.98 2.85
CA CYS A 211 19.71 -11.36 4.01
C CYS A 211 20.51 -11.65 5.27
N ASN A 212 20.51 -10.72 6.22
CA ASN A 212 21.07 -10.92 7.57
C ASN A 212 20.04 -11.49 8.56
N MET A 213 18.90 -11.98 8.05
CA MET A 213 17.86 -12.68 8.82
C MET A 213 17.51 -14.01 8.17
N MET A 214 16.96 -14.96 8.97
CA MET A 214 16.52 -16.29 8.54
C MET A 214 15.03 -16.48 8.85
N CYS A 215 14.21 -15.56 8.35
CA CYS A 215 12.78 -15.50 8.63
C CYS A 215 12.02 -16.74 8.15
N ASP A 216 10.96 -17.07 8.88
CA ASP A 216 9.99 -18.09 8.54
C ASP A 216 8.58 -17.56 8.96
N PRO A 217 7.74 -17.12 8.01
CA PRO A 217 7.83 -17.21 6.55
C PRO A 217 8.82 -16.25 5.88
N CYS A 218 9.29 -16.61 4.66
CA CYS A 218 10.06 -15.73 3.79
C CYS A 218 9.68 -15.97 2.33
N PHE A 219 8.98 -15.04 1.70
CA PHE A 219 8.52 -15.18 0.32
C PHE A 219 9.63 -15.17 -0.73
N MET A 220 10.80 -14.61 -0.41
CA MET A 220 11.99 -14.60 -1.27
C MET A 220 12.87 -15.83 -1.10
N ASP A 221 12.61 -16.65 -0.07
CA ASP A 221 13.48 -17.73 0.36
C ASP A 221 14.97 -17.33 0.48
N ALA A 222 15.19 -16.13 1.00
CA ALA A 222 16.50 -15.54 1.12
C ALA A 222 17.47 -16.47 1.86
N ASN A 223 18.72 -16.54 1.37
CA ASN A 223 19.82 -17.39 1.85
C ASN A 223 19.65 -18.92 1.66
N GLN A 224 18.56 -19.41 1.04
CA GLN A 224 18.31 -20.85 0.90
C GLN A 224 18.17 -21.35 -0.54
N VAL A 225 18.14 -20.45 -1.52
CA VAL A 225 18.00 -20.81 -2.94
C VAL A 225 19.24 -21.47 -3.56
N GLY A 226 20.30 -21.68 -2.79
CA GLY A 226 21.51 -22.40 -3.22
C GLY A 226 22.51 -21.57 -4.03
N TYR A 227 22.21 -20.31 -4.35
CA TYR A 227 23.12 -19.39 -5.04
C TYR A 227 22.93 -17.96 -4.57
N VAL A 228 23.96 -17.13 -4.76
CA VAL A 228 23.88 -15.69 -4.51
C VAL A 228 23.56 -15.00 -5.83
N HIS A 229 22.46 -14.25 -5.82
CA HIS A 229 22.10 -13.31 -6.89
C HIS A 229 22.21 -11.89 -6.36
N GLU A 230 23.05 -11.09 -6.98
CA GLU A 230 23.26 -9.69 -6.65
C GLU A 230 23.38 -8.90 -7.95
N LEU A 231 22.53 -7.88 -8.12
CA LEU A 231 22.53 -7.08 -9.33
C LEU A 231 23.85 -6.29 -9.43
N ALA A 232 24.46 -6.32 -10.61
CA ALA A 232 25.55 -5.42 -10.93
C ALA A 232 25.03 -3.99 -11.09
N TRP A 233 25.92 -3.01 -11.04
CA TRP A 233 25.54 -1.60 -11.18
C TRP A 233 24.85 -1.31 -12.51
N GLU A 234 25.35 -1.90 -13.59
CA GLU A 234 24.82 -1.75 -14.94
C GLU A 234 23.38 -2.28 -15.05
N ASP A 235 23.09 -3.43 -14.43
CA ASP A 235 21.75 -4.03 -14.40
C ASP A 235 20.76 -3.11 -13.65
N ILE A 236 21.18 -2.60 -12.48
CA ILE A 236 20.37 -1.67 -11.67
C ILE A 236 20.02 -0.44 -12.50
N LYS A 237 21.01 0.14 -13.17
CA LYS A 237 20.85 1.31 -13.99
C LYS A 237 19.90 1.05 -15.16
N GLU A 238 20.09 -0.05 -15.87
CA GLU A 238 19.23 -0.43 -17.00
C GLU A 238 17.78 -0.63 -16.58
N ILE A 239 17.53 -1.33 -15.45
CA ILE A 239 16.17 -1.52 -14.90
C ILE A 239 15.51 -0.17 -14.61
N LEU A 240 16.23 0.74 -13.95
CA LEU A 240 15.73 2.06 -13.58
C LEU A 240 15.42 2.92 -14.82
N ASP A 241 16.33 2.97 -15.77
CA ASP A 241 16.16 3.73 -17.01
C ASP A 241 15.01 3.20 -17.89
N ASN A 242 14.89 1.87 -17.99
CA ASN A 242 13.85 1.24 -18.81
C ASN A 242 12.45 1.43 -18.21
N SER A 243 12.33 1.42 -16.89
CA SER A 243 11.02 1.59 -16.26
C SER A 243 10.45 3.00 -16.47
N LEU A 244 11.28 4.02 -16.56
CA LEU A 244 10.85 5.40 -16.87
C LEU A 244 10.34 5.58 -18.31
N LYS A 245 10.60 4.60 -19.21
CA LYS A 245 10.08 4.57 -20.58
C LYS A 245 8.68 3.99 -20.71
N ILE A 246 8.11 3.44 -19.63
CA ILE A 246 6.76 2.86 -19.62
C ILE A 246 5.71 3.92 -19.97
N LYS A 247 4.75 3.55 -20.80
CA LYS A 247 3.65 4.43 -21.24
C LYS A 247 2.30 4.01 -20.62
N PRO A 248 1.41 4.96 -20.27
CA PRO A 248 1.63 6.41 -20.26
C PRO A 248 2.72 6.81 -19.26
N ARG A 249 3.52 7.85 -19.57
CA ARG A 249 4.59 8.31 -18.69
C ARG A 249 3.98 8.98 -17.45
N ARG A 250 4.12 8.32 -16.31
CA ARG A 250 3.64 8.82 -15.01
C ARG A 250 4.79 8.95 -14.02
N GLN A 251 4.57 9.77 -13.00
CA GLN A 251 5.43 9.74 -11.83
C GLN A 251 5.49 8.31 -11.29
N MET A 252 6.69 7.83 -11.02
CA MET A 252 6.92 6.52 -10.47
C MET A 252 7.74 6.64 -9.20
N SER A 253 7.36 5.85 -8.19
CA SER A 253 8.20 5.57 -7.03
C SER A 253 9.02 4.32 -7.30
N VAL A 254 10.17 4.21 -6.67
CA VAL A 254 10.96 2.97 -6.65
C VAL A 254 11.08 2.47 -5.22
N GLN A 255 10.95 1.16 -5.04
CA GLN A 255 11.17 0.48 -3.77
C GLN A 255 12.30 -0.54 -3.95
N PHE A 256 13.41 -0.33 -3.28
CA PHE A 256 14.47 -1.31 -3.19
C PHE A 256 14.07 -2.40 -2.20
N SER A 257 14.28 -3.65 -2.59
CA SER A 257 13.88 -4.87 -1.89
C SER A 257 14.89 -5.98 -2.17
N GLY A 258 14.50 -7.23 -1.95
CA GLY A 258 15.29 -8.43 -2.13
C GLY A 258 15.29 -9.28 -0.85
N GLY A 259 16.41 -9.84 -0.48
CA GLY A 259 16.61 -10.38 0.85
C GLY A 259 16.63 -9.22 1.87
N GLU A 260 17.76 -8.52 1.96
CA GLU A 260 17.86 -7.22 2.65
C GLU A 260 18.62 -6.24 1.75
N PRO A 261 17.97 -5.21 1.22
CA PRO A 261 18.57 -4.32 0.22
C PRO A 261 19.77 -3.53 0.75
N THR A 262 19.82 -3.24 2.05
CA THR A 262 20.95 -2.53 2.66
C THR A 262 22.26 -3.29 2.65
N LEU A 263 22.24 -4.59 2.33
CA LEU A 263 23.44 -5.41 2.17
C LEU A 263 24.10 -5.24 0.78
N SER A 264 23.34 -4.75 -0.22
CA SER A 264 23.92 -4.46 -1.53
C SER A 264 24.94 -3.33 -1.44
N PRO A 265 26.14 -3.48 -2.05
CA PRO A 265 27.13 -2.41 -2.09
C PRO A 265 26.65 -1.18 -2.87
N TYR A 266 25.66 -1.35 -3.72
CA TYR A 266 25.09 -0.29 -4.56
C TYR A 266 23.87 0.40 -3.96
N PHE A 267 23.41 0.05 -2.74
CA PHE A 267 22.17 0.56 -2.16
C PHE A 267 22.12 2.10 -2.15
N ILE A 268 23.11 2.75 -1.59
CA ILE A 268 23.17 4.22 -1.53
C ILE A 268 23.32 4.85 -2.92
N GLN A 269 24.16 4.26 -3.77
CA GLN A 269 24.36 4.71 -5.14
C GLN A 269 23.07 4.63 -5.96
N ALA A 270 22.31 3.56 -5.82
CA ALA A 270 21.03 3.35 -6.50
C ALA A 270 19.97 4.37 -6.06
N ILE A 271 19.88 4.69 -4.76
CA ILE A 271 19.02 5.74 -4.24
C ILE A 271 19.34 7.08 -4.88
N LYS A 272 20.63 7.46 -4.92
CA LYS A 272 21.11 8.70 -5.50
C LYS A 272 20.75 8.78 -6.99
N TYR A 273 21.01 7.71 -7.73
CA TYR A 273 20.70 7.65 -9.15
C TYR A 273 19.19 7.80 -9.43
N CYS A 274 18.33 7.18 -8.65
CA CYS A 274 16.88 7.34 -8.78
C CYS A 274 16.44 8.80 -8.67
N LYS A 275 17.04 9.56 -7.74
CA LYS A 275 16.77 11.00 -7.60
C LYS A 275 17.26 11.78 -8.83
N GLU A 276 18.44 11.45 -9.37
CA GLU A 276 19.02 12.09 -10.55
C GLU A 276 18.17 11.88 -11.81
N VAL A 277 17.63 10.68 -12.04
CA VAL A 277 16.82 10.36 -13.22
C VAL A 277 15.34 10.71 -13.07
N GLY A 278 14.90 11.19 -11.90
CA GLY A 278 13.59 11.80 -11.70
C GLY A 278 12.48 10.86 -11.20
N TYR A 279 12.82 9.87 -10.39
CA TYR A 279 11.79 9.14 -9.62
C TYR A 279 11.11 10.05 -8.61
N PHE A 280 9.79 9.89 -8.46
CA PHE A 280 8.99 10.72 -7.57
C PHE A 280 9.34 10.50 -6.09
N SER A 281 9.51 9.23 -5.69
CA SER A 281 9.89 8.85 -4.33
C SER A 281 10.76 7.61 -4.36
N VAL A 282 11.77 7.57 -3.50
CA VAL A 282 12.64 6.42 -3.31
C VAL A 282 12.34 5.81 -1.94
N GLN A 283 12.10 4.51 -1.94
CA GLN A 283 11.66 3.74 -0.79
C GLN A 283 12.54 2.51 -0.61
N ALA A 284 12.59 1.97 0.60
CA ALA A 284 13.27 0.71 0.88
C ALA A 284 12.40 -0.20 1.73
N ALA A 285 12.23 -1.46 1.30
CA ALA A 285 11.69 -2.53 2.13
C ALA A 285 12.84 -3.15 2.91
N THR A 286 12.88 -2.97 4.22
CA THR A 286 14.05 -3.33 5.04
C THR A 286 13.64 -3.97 6.35
N ASN A 287 14.51 -4.84 6.85
CA ASN A 287 14.40 -5.34 8.22
C ASN A 287 14.90 -4.33 9.27
N GLY A 288 15.57 -3.26 8.86
CA GLY A 288 15.98 -2.15 9.72
C GLY A 288 17.22 -2.36 10.55
N ILE A 289 17.88 -3.52 10.52
CA ILE A 289 19.06 -3.83 11.35
C ILE A 289 20.14 -2.79 11.11
N ARG A 290 20.53 -2.53 9.86
CA ARG A 290 21.60 -1.58 9.54
C ARG A 290 21.26 -0.15 9.96
N PHE A 291 19.99 0.25 9.84
CA PHE A 291 19.52 1.54 10.32
C PHE A 291 19.50 1.64 11.85
N ALA A 292 19.29 0.51 12.56
CA ALA A 292 19.38 0.48 14.02
C ALA A 292 20.82 0.57 14.54
N GLU A 293 21.78 0.01 13.78
CA GLU A 293 23.19 -0.01 14.13
C GLU A 293 23.90 1.32 13.90
N SER A 294 23.54 2.06 12.82
CA SER A 294 24.23 3.29 12.44
C SER A 294 23.25 4.43 12.12
N PRO A 295 23.17 5.44 13.00
CA PRO A 295 22.50 6.70 12.70
C PRO A 295 23.10 7.41 11.48
N GLU A 296 24.43 7.30 11.29
CA GLU A 296 25.16 7.88 10.16
C GLU A 296 24.71 7.27 8.83
N PHE A 297 24.46 5.96 8.81
CA PHE A 297 23.90 5.30 7.62
C PHE A 297 22.48 5.79 7.30
N ALA A 298 21.66 6.06 8.31
CA ALA A 298 20.34 6.64 8.11
C ALA A 298 20.45 8.05 7.50
N GLN A 299 21.41 8.87 7.97
CA GLN A 299 21.69 10.19 7.42
C GLN A 299 22.17 10.09 5.96
N GLU A 300 23.12 9.21 5.68
CA GLU A 300 23.65 8.99 4.32
C GLU A 300 22.53 8.59 3.33
N ALA A 301 21.64 7.67 3.74
CA ALA A 301 20.50 7.25 2.94
C ALA A 301 19.50 8.41 2.68
N TYR A 302 19.23 9.23 3.70
CA TYR A 302 18.39 10.42 3.56
C TYR A 302 18.99 11.44 2.57
N ASP A 303 20.27 11.73 2.71
CA ASP A 303 21.00 12.68 1.84
C ASP A 303 21.05 12.18 0.40
N ALA A 304 21.21 10.87 0.20
CA ALA A 304 21.12 10.24 -1.11
C ALA A 304 19.73 10.38 -1.74
N GLY A 305 18.66 10.48 -0.94
CA GLY A 305 17.30 10.67 -1.44
C GLY A 305 16.27 9.65 -0.96
N LEU A 306 16.60 8.75 -0.03
CA LEU A 306 15.61 7.88 0.60
C LEU A 306 14.59 8.72 1.37
N ARG A 307 13.29 8.43 1.18
CA ARG A 307 12.22 9.19 1.84
C ARG A 307 11.29 8.31 2.65
N ILE A 308 11.16 7.03 2.33
CA ILE A 308 10.25 6.11 3.01
C ILE A 308 10.98 4.80 3.30
N ALA A 309 10.94 4.35 4.55
CA ALA A 309 11.35 3.03 4.97
C ALA A 309 10.12 2.17 5.25
N TYR A 310 9.91 1.13 4.46
CA TYR A 310 8.95 0.06 4.71
C TYR A 310 9.63 -0.92 5.66
N LEU A 311 9.48 -0.65 6.96
CA LEU A 311 10.14 -1.39 8.02
C LEU A 311 9.32 -2.61 8.41
N GLN A 312 9.87 -3.81 8.26
CA GLN A 312 9.26 -5.04 8.75
C GLN A 312 8.98 -4.95 10.27
N PHE A 313 7.72 -5.26 10.69
CA PHE A 313 7.27 -5.07 12.06
C PHE A 313 6.05 -5.94 12.37
N ASP A 314 6.24 -7.14 12.92
CA ASP A 314 5.17 -8.14 13.04
C ASP A 314 4.51 -8.18 14.43
N GLY A 315 4.96 -7.36 15.36
CA GLY A 315 4.37 -7.26 16.70
C GLY A 315 5.11 -6.29 17.60
N VAL A 316 4.51 -5.96 18.73
CA VAL A 316 4.94 -4.92 19.67
C VAL A 316 5.77 -5.45 20.84
N ASP A 317 6.30 -6.65 20.71
CA ASP A 317 7.22 -7.27 21.66
C ASP A 317 8.17 -8.25 20.96
N ASN A 318 9.20 -8.72 21.66
CA ASN A 318 10.16 -9.66 21.08
C ASN A 318 9.53 -11.05 20.83
N ALA A 319 8.55 -11.47 21.63
CA ALA A 319 7.87 -12.76 21.47
C ALA A 319 7.11 -12.85 20.16
N SER A 320 6.39 -11.79 19.79
CA SER A 320 5.63 -11.69 18.53
C SER A 320 6.51 -11.71 17.28
N ASN A 321 7.81 -11.46 17.44
CA ASN A 321 8.79 -11.41 16.35
C ASN A 321 9.70 -12.65 16.28
N GLN A 322 9.52 -13.68 17.11
CA GLN A 322 10.43 -14.84 17.21
C GLN A 322 10.59 -15.63 15.89
N HIS A 323 9.54 -15.69 15.06
CA HIS A 323 9.58 -16.31 13.73
C HIS A 323 10.62 -15.68 12.79
N ARG A 324 11.10 -14.48 13.11
CA ARG A 324 12.18 -13.80 12.37
C ARG A 324 13.58 -14.22 12.80
N LYS A 325 13.68 -15.16 13.78
CA LYS A 325 14.92 -15.78 14.26
C LYS A 325 15.97 -14.80 14.81
N ILE A 326 15.50 -13.69 15.39
CA ILE A 326 16.30 -12.72 16.16
C ILE A 326 15.60 -12.45 17.49
N SER A 327 16.28 -12.70 18.60
CA SER A 327 15.67 -12.71 19.93
C SER A 327 15.24 -11.33 20.45
N ASN A 328 15.97 -10.27 20.07
CA ASN A 328 15.72 -8.89 20.49
C ASN A 328 15.23 -7.98 19.35
N LEU A 329 14.51 -8.56 18.38
CA LEU A 329 14.16 -7.85 17.16
C LEU A 329 13.29 -6.61 17.39
N PHE A 330 12.38 -6.63 18.36
CA PHE A 330 11.56 -5.46 18.69
C PHE A 330 12.41 -4.29 19.16
N ASP A 331 13.43 -4.55 19.99
CA ASP A 331 14.37 -3.51 20.45
C ASP A 331 15.18 -2.92 19.29
N VAL A 332 15.59 -3.76 18.34
CA VAL A 332 16.21 -3.33 17.06
C VAL A 332 15.27 -2.42 16.28
N LYS A 333 13.95 -2.78 16.19
CA LYS A 333 12.97 -1.94 15.49
C LYS A 333 12.81 -0.56 16.12
N LEU A 334 12.78 -0.47 17.44
CA LEU A 334 12.68 0.82 18.14
C LEU A 334 13.87 1.73 17.80
N ARG A 335 15.10 1.20 17.78
CA ARG A 335 16.29 1.96 17.38
C ARG A 335 16.24 2.39 15.92
N ALA A 336 15.84 1.47 15.01
CA ALA A 336 15.69 1.79 13.58
C ALA A 336 14.68 2.92 13.36
N ILE A 337 13.50 2.84 14.01
CA ILE A 337 12.47 3.90 13.93
C ILE A 337 13.02 5.24 14.44
N THR A 338 13.76 5.22 15.56
CA THR A 338 14.37 6.43 16.12
C THR A 338 15.32 7.08 15.13
N ASN A 339 16.26 6.31 14.57
CA ASN A 339 17.29 6.83 13.66
C ASN A 339 16.67 7.33 12.33
N LEU A 340 15.72 6.57 11.77
CA LEU A 340 15.01 6.96 10.54
C LEU A 340 14.19 8.23 10.72
N ALA A 341 13.40 8.31 11.81
CA ALA A 341 12.57 9.48 12.10
C ALA A 341 13.42 10.72 12.43
N HIS A 342 14.58 10.56 13.08
CA HIS A 342 15.48 11.66 13.42
C HIS A 342 15.98 12.39 12.16
N VAL A 343 16.30 11.68 11.11
CA VAL A 343 16.76 12.26 9.84
C VAL A 343 15.63 12.69 8.90
N GLY A 344 14.37 12.37 9.23
CA GLY A 344 13.19 12.75 8.45
C GLY A 344 12.80 11.73 7.37
N ILE A 345 13.20 10.47 7.51
CA ILE A 345 12.69 9.36 6.69
C ILE A 345 11.35 8.89 7.28
N ASP A 346 10.31 8.89 6.46
CA ASP A 346 8.99 8.37 6.83
C ASP A 346 9.04 6.87 7.12
N VAL A 347 8.52 6.47 8.27
CA VAL A 347 8.49 5.05 8.67
C VAL A 347 7.10 4.46 8.43
N VAL A 348 7.05 3.41 7.63
CA VAL A 348 5.87 2.56 7.39
C VAL A 348 6.09 1.23 8.10
N LEU A 349 5.24 0.89 9.06
CA LEU A 349 5.28 -0.42 9.70
C LEU A 349 4.68 -1.46 8.75
N VAL A 350 5.46 -2.46 8.36
CA VAL A 350 5.04 -3.53 7.47
C VAL A 350 4.92 -4.83 8.25
N THR A 351 3.69 -5.33 8.34
CA THR A 351 3.36 -6.53 9.11
C THR A 351 2.91 -7.65 8.18
N THR A 352 3.60 -8.77 8.19
CA THR A 352 3.09 -9.99 7.56
C THR A 352 2.09 -10.64 8.50
N ILE A 353 0.82 -10.73 8.07
CA ILE A 353 -0.28 -11.30 8.87
C ILE A 353 -0.57 -12.73 8.44
N VAL A 354 -0.54 -13.61 9.42
CA VAL A 354 -0.90 -15.03 9.31
C VAL A 354 -2.08 -15.31 10.24
N ASN A 355 -3.18 -15.79 9.66
CA ASN A 355 -4.38 -16.11 10.44
C ASN A 355 -4.08 -17.11 11.55
N SER A 356 -4.63 -16.89 12.74
CA SER A 356 -4.43 -17.73 13.93
C SER A 356 -2.99 -17.78 14.47
N VAL A 357 -2.08 -16.93 13.95
CA VAL A 357 -0.68 -16.84 14.41
C VAL A 357 -0.41 -15.47 15.03
N ASN A 358 -0.51 -14.40 14.26
CA ASN A 358 -0.24 -13.04 14.73
C ASN A 358 -1.36 -12.02 14.39
N ASP A 359 -2.52 -12.49 13.93
CA ASP A 359 -3.70 -11.66 13.68
C ASP A 359 -4.14 -10.86 14.91
N HIS A 360 -3.90 -11.36 16.11
CA HIS A 360 -4.12 -10.66 17.38
C HIS A 360 -3.22 -9.43 17.59
N GLN A 361 -2.15 -9.27 16.80
CA GLN A 361 -1.24 -8.12 16.85
C GLN A 361 -1.74 -6.91 16.05
N VAL A 362 -2.80 -7.03 15.27
CA VAL A 362 -3.34 -5.93 14.45
C VAL A 362 -3.68 -4.72 15.31
N GLY A 363 -4.42 -4.91 16.39
CA GLY A 363 -4.79 -3.84 17.32
C GLY A 363 -3.59 -3.20 18.03
N PRO A 364 -2.74 -3.97 18.69
CA PRO A 364 -1.54 -3.46 19.33
C PRO A 364 -0.61 -2.65 18.40
N ILE A 365 -0.42 -3.10 17.15
CA ILE A 365 0.40 -2.37 16.16
C ILE A 365 -0.25 -1.03 15.78
N ILE A 366 -1.57 -0.99 15.58
CA ILE A 366 -2.29 0.25 15.27
C ILE A 366 -2.19 1.24 16.43
N ASP A 367 -2.41 0.77 17.66
CA ASP A 367 -2.29 1.63 18.84
C ASP A 367 -0.87 2.18 19.02
N PHE A 368 0.13 1.31 18.85
CA PHE A 368 1.54 1.72 18.87
C PHE A 368 1.83 2.80 17.81
N ALA A 369 1.32 2.64 16.60
CA ALA A 369 1.52 3.63 15.54
C ALA A 369 0.82 4.96 15.82
N ILE A 370 -0.41 4.95 16.34
CA ILE A 370 -1.14 6.16 16.71
C ILE A 370 -0.40 6.91 17.82
N GLN A 371 0.03 6.19 18.84
CA GLN A 371 0.72 6.78 19.97
C GLN A 371 2.10 7.35 19.62
N ASN A 372 2.76 6.77 18.62
CA ASN A 372 4.06 7.19 18.11
C ASN A 372 3.97 7.85 16.72
N SER A 373 2.84 8.51 16.43
CA SER A 373 2.56 9.16 15.13
C SER A 373 3.45 10.36 14.80
N ASP A 374 4.29 10.79 15.74
CA ASP A 374 5.40 11.71 15.49
C ASP A 374 6.57 11.07 14.71
N LYS A 375 6.71 9.73 14.76
CA LYS A 375 7.76 8.94 14.12
C LYS A 375 7.24 8.00 13.03
N ILE A 376 5.98 7.56 13.16
CA ILE A 376 5.36 6.54 12.29
C ILE A 376 4.25 7.20 11.47
N THR A 377 4.30 7.00 10.15
CA THR A 377 3.35 7.64 9.22
C THR A 377 2.26 6.70 8.73
N PHE A 378 2.51 5.39 8.67
CA PHE A 378 1.60 4.43 8.07
C PHE A 378 1.79 3.01 8.64
N CYS A 379 0.72 2.19 8.61
CA CYS A 379 0.77 0.75 8.85
C CYS A 379 0.32 0.00 7.58
N SER A 380 1.13 -0.95 7.13
CA SER A 380 0.86 -1.81 5.99
C SER A 380 0.75 -3.26 6.46
N PHE A 381 -0.46 -3.78 6.53
CA PHE A 381 -0.70 -5.18 6.86
C PHE A 381 -0.76 -5.99 5.57
N GLN A 382 0.13 -6.97 5.43
CA GLN A 382 0.26 -7.80 4.25
C GLN A 382 -0.15 -9.23 4.60
N PRO A 383 -1.24 -9.75 4.02
CA PRO A 383 -1.59 -11.16 4.17
C PRO A 383 -0.44 -12.04 3.69
N VAL A 384 -0.12 -13.09 4.44
CA VAL A 384 0.93 -14.03 4.06
C VAL A 384 0.70 -14.59 2.66
N SER A 385 1.76 -14.64 1.88
CA SER A 385 1.80 -15.35 0.61
C SER A 385 2.50 -16.68 0.82
N PHE A 386 1.82 -17.79 0.54
CA PHE A 386 2.35 -19.14 0.67
C PHE A 386 3.22 -19.47 -0.54
N THR A 387 4.36 -18.80 -0.62
CA THR A 387 5.37 -18.91 -1.68
C THR A 387 6.77 -18.80 -1.05
N GLY A 388 7.79 -19.11 -1.82
CA GLY A 388 9.16 -19.12 -1.31
C GLY A 388 9.32 -20.23 -0.27
N ARG A 389 9.78 -19.91 0.94
CA ARG A 389 10.02 -20.90 2.01
C ARG A 389 8.77 -21.67 2.43
N ASP A 390 7.58 -21.09 2.27
CA ASP A 390 6.32 -21.69 2.68
C ASP A 390 5.52 -22.33 1.53
N GLU A 391 6.15 -22.55 0.37
CA GLU A 391 5.42 -23.10 -0.79
C GLU A 391 4.99 -24.56 -0.60
N ASP A 392 5.63 -25.30 0.28
CA ASP A 392 5.34 -26.72 0.59
C ASP A 392 4.32 -26.92 1.71
N ILE A 393 3.69 -25.83 2.18
CA ILE A 393 2.62 -25.89 3.19
C ILE A 393 1.46 -26.78 2.72
N SER A 394 0.87 -27.57 3.62
CA SER A 394 -0.30 -28.40 3.33
C SER A 394 -1.51 -27.55 2.91
N ASP A 395 -2.42 -28.12 2.11
CA ASP A 395 -3.66 -27.42 1.74
C ASP A 395 -4.51 -27.07 2.97
N GLU A 396 -4.51 -27.91 4.00
CA GLU A 396 -5.22 -27.70 5.26
C GLU A 396 -4.64 -26.52 6.04
N ASP A 397 -3.31 -26.49 6.22
CA ASP A 397 -2.64 -25.40 6.93
C ASP A 397 -2.74 -24.09 6.14
N ARG A 398 -2.65 -24.15 4.81
CA ARG A 398 -2.83 -22.99 3.94
C ARG A 398 -4.24 -22.39 4.12
N GLN A 399 -5.29 -23.19 4.17
CA GLN A 399 -6.65 -22.72 4.43
C GLN A 399 -6.79 -22.15 5.83
N LYS A 400 -6.23 -22.79 6.84
CA LYS A 400 -6.24 -22.36 8.24
C LYS A 400 -5.54 -21.01 8.42
N HIS A 401 -4.38 -20.84 7.79
CA HIS A 401 -3.55 -19.66 7.93
C HIS A 401 -3.87 -18.55 6.92
N ARG A 402 -4.84 -18.78 6.01
CA ARG A 402 -5.30 -17.79 5.04
C ARG A 402 -5.86 -16.56 5.72
N TYR A 403 -5.29 -15.40 5.40
CA TYR A 403 -5.78 -14.09 5.81
C TYR A 403 -6.20 -13.29 4.58
N THR A 404 -7.31 -12.57 4.64
CA THR A 404 -7.84 -11.77 3.51
C THR A 404 -8.04 -10.33 3.93
N LEU A 405 -8.25 -9.43 2.96
CA LEU A 405 -8.53 -8.02 3.23
C LEU A 405 -9.76 -7.81 4.12
N SER A 406 -10.76 -8.67 3.99
CA SER A 406 -11.95 -8.62 4.86
C SER A 406 -11.67 -9.07 6.28
N HIS A 407 -10.76 -10.03 6.52
CA HIS A 407 -10.27 -10.34 7.86
C HIS A 407 -9.68 -9.09 8.51
N LEU A 408 -8.76 -8.41 7.82
CA LEU A 408 -8.12 -7.20 8.34
C LEU A 408 -9.14 -6.13 8.75
N ALA A 409 -10.12 -5.84 7.88
CA ALA A 409 -11.13 -4.83 8.17
C ALA A 409 -11.97 -5.16 9.41
N HIS A 410 -12.31 -6.45 9.61
CA HIS A 410 -13.05 -6.91 10.77
C HIS A 410 -12.19 -6.96 12.04
N ASP A 411 -10.92 -7.39 11.94
CA ASP A 411 -9.99 -7.42 13.07
C ASP A 411 -9.66 -6.01 13.58
N VAL A 412 -9.44 -5.05 12.68
CA VAL A 412 -9.26 -3.65 13.08
C VAL A 412 -10.48 -3.15 13.84
N LYS A 413 -11.71 -3.43 13.37
CA LYS A 413 -12.92 -3.08 14.12
C LYS A 413 -12.97 -3.76 15.48
N LYS A 414 -12.77 -5.08 15.50
CA LYS A 414 -12.90 -5.90 16.71
C LYS A 414 -11.87 -5.54 17.79
N GLN A 415 -10.61 -5.32 17.39
CA GLN A 415 -9.51 -5.10 18.32
C GLN A 415 -9.35 -3.64 18.74
N THR A 416 -9.77 -2.69 17.92
CA THR A 416 -9.50 -1.27 18.16
C THR A 416 -10.75 -0.39 18.18
N GLY A 417 -11.82 -0.75 17.51
CA GLY A 417 -12.96 0.13 17.26
C GLY A 417 -12.66 1.30 16.32
N VAL A 418 -11.46 1.38 15.76
CA VAL A 418 -10.98 2.51 14.93
C VAL A 418 -11.72 2.60 13.60
N SER A 419 -12.27 1.49 13.10
CA SER A 419 -12.92 1.49 11.78
C SER A 419 -14.23 0.69 11.73
N GLU A 420 -15.05 1.05 10.74
CA GLU A 420 -16.22 0.30 10.30
C GLU A 420 -15.96 -0.32 8.92
N PRO A 421 -15.99 -1.67 8.77
CA PRO A 421 -15.62 -2.35 7.53
C PRO A 421 -16.34 -1.82 6.29
N LEU A 422 -17.64 -1.59 6.38
CA LEU A 422 -18.47 -1.14 5.25
C LEU A 422 -18.47 0.39 5.03
N ARG A 423 -17.69 1.17 5.79
CA ARG A 423 -17.62 2.63 5.66
C ARG A 423 -16.22 3.14 5.34
N ASP A 424 -15.20 2.61 6.02
CA ASP A 424 -13.90 3.30 6.15
C ASP A 424 -12.82 2.75 5.20
N TRP A 425 -13.05 1.61 4.58
CA TRP A 425 -12.09 0.94 3.72
C TRP A 425 -12.37 1.18 2.24
N PHE A 426 -11.31 1.45 1.47
CA PHE A 426 -11.35 1.77 0.04
C PHE A 426 -10.26 0.99 -0.69
N PRO A 427 -10.51 0.50 -1.92
CA PRO A 427 -9.44 -0.06 -2.73
C PRO A 427 -8.43 1.03 -3.09
N LEU A 428 -7.14 0.69 -3.16
CA LEU A 428 -6.09 1.66 -3.49
C LEU A 428 -6.34 2.35 -4.83
N SER A 429 -6.96 1.64 -5.78
CA SER A 429 -7.35 2.21 -7.08
C SER A 429 -8.40 3.32 -6.99
N ALA A 430 -9.17 3.41 -5.90
CA ALA A 430 -10.20 4.44 -5.71
C ALA A 430 -9.64 5.88 -5.62
N ALA A 431 -8.33 6.04 -5.36
CA ALA A 431 -7.65 7.32 -5.43
C ALA A 431 -7.43 7.84 -6.87
N GLY A 432 -7.60 6.97 -7.87
CA GLY A 432 -7.37 7.31 -9.28
C GLY A 432 -8.07 8.56 -9.79
N PRO A 433 -9.35 8.82 -9.49
CA PRO A 433 -10.04 10.04 -9.89
C PRO A 433 -9.38 11.34 -9.40
N PHE A 434 -8.76 11.33 -8.23
CA PHE A 434 -8.04 12.50 -7.71
C PHE A 434 -6.76 12.76 -8.52
N SER A 435 -6.06 11.70 -8.96
CA SER A 435 -4.92 11.84 -9.87
C SER A 435 -5.35 12.40 -11.21
N ASP A 436 -6.47 11.94 -11.78
CA ASP A 436 -7.03 12.49 -13.03
C ASP A 436 -7.38 13.97 -12.89
N LEU A 437 -7.99 14.36 -11.77
CA LEU A 437 -8.29 15.76 -11.47
C LEU A 437 -7.02 16.60 -11.38
N THR A 438 -5.98 16.10 -10.69
CA THR A 438 -4.70 16.81 -10.54
C THR A 438 -4.02 16.96 -11.89
N ASP A 439 -3.99 15.90 -12.71
CA ASP A 439 -3.45 15.96 -14.08
C ASP A 439 -4.17 17.03 -14.92
N TYR A 440 -5.51 17.07 -14.85
CA TYR A 440 -6.30 18.10 -15.53
C TYR A 440 -5.97 19.52 -15.05
N MET A 441 -5.85 19.72 -13.74
CA MET A 441 -5.54 21.02 -13.15
C MET A 441 -4.12 21.49 -13.47
N MET A 442 -3.14 20.59 -13.56
CA MET A 442 -1.78 20.91 -13.97
C MET A 442 -1.73 21.32 -15.46
N GLY A 443 -2.53 20.69 -16.31
CA GLY A 443 -2.65 21.04 -17.73
C GLY A 443 -1.97 20.05 -18.67
N PRO A 444 -2.10 20.28 -20.00
CA PRO A 444 -1.69 19.30 -21.00
C PRO A 444 -0.16 19.25 -21.22
N ASP A 445 0.57 20.29 -20.83
CA ASP A 445 1.99 20.47 -21.19
C ASP A 445 2.98 19.78 -20.23
N GLN A 446 2.45 19.08 -19.21
CA GLN A 446 3.28 18.33 -18.28
C GLN A 446 3.98 17.16 -18.97
N ASP A 447 5.23 16.88 -18.60
CA ASP A 447 6.04 15.79 -19.18
C ASP A 447 5.61 14.41 -18.67
N PHE A 448 4.92 14.35 -17.54
CA PHE A 448 4.43 13.11 -16.93
C PHE A 448 3.14 13.34 -16.13
N GLY A 449 2.33 12.32 -16.02
CA GLY A 449 1.12 12.30 -15.19
C GLY A 449 1.41 11.97 -13.73
N ASN A 450 0.43 12.25 -12.89
CA ASN A 450 0.52 11.90 -11.48
C ASN A 450 0.53 10.40 -11.23
N LEU A 451 1.11 10.00 -10.10
CA LEU A 451 1.09 8.62 -9.61
C LEU A 451 -0.35 8.08 -9.55
N LYS A 452 -0.57 6.88 -10.05
CA LYS A 452 -1.89 6.27 -10.05
C LYS A 452 -1.81 4.76 -9.89
N CYS A 453 -2.44 4.25 -8.84
CA CYS A 453 -2.63 2.81 -8.68
C CYS A 453 -3.79 2.33 -9.56
N GLY A 454 -3.52 1.40 -10.48
CA GLY A 454 -4.51 0.81 -11.37
C GLY A 454 -4.80 -0.66 -11.11
N CYS A 455 -4.37 -1.17 -9.96
CA CYS A 455 -4.53 -2.58 -9.61
C CYS A 455 -6.00 -2.98 -9.41
N HIS A 456 -6.24 -4.28 -9.43
CA HIS A 456 -7.54 -4.86 -9.09
C HIS A 456 -7.96 -4.45 -7.66
N PRO A 457 -9.24 -4.21 -7.38
CA PRO A 457 -9.70 -3.80 -6.04
C PRO A 457 -9.25 -4.71 -4.91
N ASN A 458 -9.11 -6.00 -5.16
CA ASN A 458 -8.64 -6.98 -4.19
C ASN A 458 -7.11 -7.02 -4.00
N CYS A 459 -6.36 -6.21 -4.73
CA CYS A 459 -4.91 -6.14 -4.56
C CYS A 459 -4.52 -5.46 -3.25
N GLY A 460 -5.27 -4.43 -2.86
CA GLY A 460 -5.03 -3.71 -1.62
C GLY A 460 -6.14 -2.73 -1.30
N ILE A 461 -6.37 -2.55 -0.02
CA ILE A 461 -7.32 -1.59 0.55
C ILE A 461 -6.61 -0.66 1.52
N GLY A 462 -7.18 0.50 1.74
CA GLY A 462 -6.69 1.43 2.75
C GLY A 462 -7.82 2.20 3.40
N MET A 463 -7.53 2.76 4.56
CA MET A 463 -8.39 3.70 5.25
C MET A 463 -7.61 4.95 5.64
N GLY A 464 -8.29 6.09 5.67
CA GLY A 464 -7.73 7.33 6.17
C GLY A 464 -8.09 7.56 7.63
N LEU A 465 -7.07 7.79 8.46
CA LEU A 465 -7.22 8.09 9.87
C LEU A 465 -6.62 9.47 10.16
N MET A 466 -7.41 10.37 10.73
CA MET A 466 -6.90 11.62 11.27
C MET A 466 -6.36 11.33 12.67
N VAL A 467 -5.11 11.71 12.92
CA VAL A 467 -4.48 11.58 14.23
C VAL A 467 -4.05 12.94 14.72
N ASP A 468 -4.48 13.31 15.93
CA ASP A 468 -3.92 14.43 16.67
C ASP A 468 -2.64 13.97 17.37
N LYS A 469 -1.50 14.40 16.85
CA LYS A 469 -0.18 13.97 17.36
C LYS A 469 0.07 14.38 18.83
N SER A 470 -0.53 15.47 19.27
CA SER A 470 -0.36 15.98 20.65
C SER A 470 -1.22 15.22 21.66
N LYS A 471 -2.44 14.87 21.27
CA LYS A 471 -3.40 14.17 22.13
C LYS A 471 -3.35 12.66 21.96
N LYS A 472 -2.59 12.15 20.97
CA LYS A 472 -2.59 10.73 20.58
C LYS A 472 -4.00 10.19 20.34
N ALA A 473 -4.86 11.02 19.75
CA ALA A 473 -6.26 10.75 19.52
C ALA A 473 -6.58 10.66 18.03
N TRP A 474 -7.56 9.86 17.65
CA TRP A 474 -7.85 9.49 16.28
C TRP A 474 -9.31 9.68 15.88
N LEU A 475 -9.55 9.87 14.57
CA LEU A 475 -10.89 9.86 13.98
C LEU A 475 -10.81 9.41 12.51
N PRO A 476 -11.61 8.41 12.08
CA PRO A 476 -11.68 8.03 10.66
C PRO A 476 -12.18 9.19 9.79
N LEU A 477 -11.52 9.42 8.66
CA LEU A 477 -11.94 10.46 7.70
C LEU A 477 -13.37 10.25 7.22
N SER A 478 -13.77 9.01 6.98
CA SER A 478 -15.10 8.66 6.48
C SER A 478 -16.23 8.88 7.51
N GLU A 479 -15.88 9.07 8.76
CA GLU A 479 -16.88 9.39 9.79
C GLU A 479 -17.44 10.79 9.61
N PHE A 480 -16.62 11.78 9.28
CA PHE A 480 -17.03 13.17 9.12
C PHE A 480 -17.05 13.67 7.65
N ILE A 481 -16.54 12.88 6.71
CA ILE A 481 -16.57 13.12 5.27
C ILE A 481 -17.27 11.95 4.57
N ASN A 482 -18.13 12.23 3.60
CA ASN A 482 -18.69 11.18 2.73
C ASN A 482 -17.72 10.90 1.57
N VAL A 483 -16.73 10.03 1.81
CA VAL A 483 -15.65 9.75 0.84
C VAL A 483 -16.19 9.10 -0.43
N ASP A 484 -17.15 8.17 -0.35
CA ASP A 484 -17.78 7.54 -1.53
C ASP A 484 -18.40 8.57 -2.47
N ARG A 485 -19.08 9.59 -1.90
CA ARG A 485 -19.71 10.65 -2.68
C ARG A 485 -18.68 11.63 -3.23
N ILE A 486 -17.62 11.98 -2.48
CA ILE A 486 -16.53 12.82 -2.99
C ILE A 486 -15.86 12.16 -4.19
N MET A 487 -15.53 10.88 -4.14
CA MET A 487 -14.93 10.19 -5.27
C MET A 487 -15.81 10.27 -6.52
N LYS A 488 -17.13 10.08 -6.36
CA LYS A 488 -18.08 10.25 -7.46
C LYS A 488 -18.13 11.70 -7.97
N ASP A 489 -18.18 12.66 -7.07
CA ASP A 489 -18.21 14.08 -7.45
C ASP A 489 -16.94 14.47 -8.22
N VAL A 490 -15.77 13.99 -7.79
CA VAL A 490 -14.49 14.24 -8.47
C VAL A 490 -14.48 13.66 -9.89
N VAL A 491 -15.04 12.46 -10.08
CA VAL A 491 -15.20 11.87 -11.43
C VAL A 491 -16.10 12.77 -12.29
N ASP A 492 -17.25 13.18 -11.76
CA ASP A 492 -18.22 14.00 -12.51
C ASP A 492 -17.64 15.39 -12.85
N ILE A 493 -16.84 15.99 -11.97
CA ILE A 493 -16.12 17.24 -12.20
C ILE A 493 -15.06 17.07 -13.30
N THR A 494 -14.24 16.03 -13.20
CA THR A 494 -13.14 15.80 -14.14
C THR A 494 -13.68 15.49 -15.54
N ASP A 495 -14.72 14.66 -15.65
CA ASP A 495 -15.35 14.31 -16.93
C ASP A 495 -15.97 15.50 -17.67
N ALA A 496 -16.31 16.57 -16.95
CA ALA A 496 -16.90 17.77 -17.54
C ALA A 496 -15.87 18.67 -18.25
N PHE A 497 -14.58 18.58 -17.90
CA PHE A 497 -13.49 19.41 -18.43
C PHE A 497 -13.83 20.91 -18.48
N GLN A 498 -14.40 21.44 -17.41
CA GLN A 498 -14.74 22.85 -17.26
C GLN A 498 -13.47 23.72 -17.14
N PRO A 499 -13.56 25.04 -17.42
CA PRO A 499 -12.41 25.95 -17.16
C PRO A 499 -11.86 25.77 -15.75
N LYS A 500 -10.54 25.85 -15.59
CA LYS A 500 -9.83 25.54 -14.33
C LYS A 500 -10.40 26.28 -13.11
N TRP A 501 -10.80 27.55 -13.27
CA TRP A 501 -11.39 28.32 -12.16
C TRP A 501 -12.73 27.72 -11.69
N LEU A 502 -13.57 27.28 -12.65
CA LEU A 502 -14.88 26.67 -12.34
C LEU A 502 -14.68 25.27 -11.75
N THR A 503 -13.72 24.50 -12.28
CA THR A 503 -13.31 23.21 -11.73
C THR A 503 -12.88 23.36 -10.26
N LYS A 504 -12.02 24.33 -9.93
CA LYS A 504 -11.62 24.64 -8.54
C LYS A 504 -12.82 24.92 -7.65
N LEU A 505 -13.75 25.76 -8.11
CA LEU A 505 -14.96 26.10 -7.37
C LEU A 505 -15.83 24.86 -7.11
N GLN A 506 -16.02 24.02 -8.13
CA GLN A 506 -16.75 22.76 -8.00
C GLN A 506 -16.10 21.80 -7.02
N VAL A 507 -14.77 21.68 -7.03
CA VAL A 507 -14.03 20.82 -6.08
C VAL A 507 -14.21 21.31 -4.64
N VAL A 508 -14.07 22.62 -4.40
CA VAL A 508 -14.33 23.19 -3.07
C VAL A 508 -15.78 22.93 -2.64
N CYS A 509 -16.74 23.11 -3.55
CA CYS A 509 -18.14 22.81 -3.28
C CYS A 509 -18.37 21.32 -2.99
N ALA A 510 -17.72 20.41 -3.73
CA ALA A 510 -17.80 18.98 -3.50
C ALA A 510 -17.22 18.59 -2.13
N LEU A 511 -16.10 19.17 -1.72
CA LEU A 511 -15.53 18.96 -0.38
C LEU A 511 -16.53 19.41 0.70
N LEU A 512 -17.01 20.65 0.62
CA LEU A 512 -17.91 21.23 1.62
C LEU A 512 -19.22 20.45 1.74
N ARG A 513 -19.89 20.15 0.61
CA ARG A 513 -21.18 19.44 0.64
C ARG A 513 -21.14 18.04 1.21
N ASN A 514 -19.96 17.40 1.14
CA ASN A 514 -19.75 16.03 1.64
C ASN A 514 -19.31 15.99 3.10
N PHE A 515 -19.13 17.14 3.73
CA PHE A 515 -18.90 17.24 5.16
C PHE A 515 -20.15 16.89 5.97
N LYS A 516 -19.95 16.19 7.09
CA LYS A 516 -20.96 15.92 8.12
C LYS A 516 -20.65 16.81 9.33
N PRO A 517 -21.24 18.02 9.40
CA PRO A 517 -20.83 19.07 10.36
C PRO A 517 -20.81 18.63 11.82
N GLY A 518 -21.78 17.77 12.22
CA GLY A 518 -21.90 17.29 13.60
C GLY A 518 -20.90 16.20 13.98
N LYS A 519 -20.17 15.65 13.00
CA LYS A 519 -19.19 14.57 13.19
C LYS A 519 -17.74 15.03 13.05
N ALA A 520 -17.53 16.28 12.68
CA ALA A 520 -16.19 16.84 12.54
C ALA A 520 -15.49 17.00 13.91
N PRO A 521 -14.15 16.87 13.96
CA PRO A 521 -13.40 17.18 15.16
C PRO A 521 -13.67 18.57 15.67
N LYS A 522 -13.74 18.76 17.00
CA LYS A 522 -14.12 20.02 17.64
C LYS A 522 -13.20 21.20 17.28
N GLU A 523 -11.92 20.93 17.08
CA GLU A 523 -10.91 21.95 16.79
C GLU A 523 -10.63 22.14 15.29
N MET A 524 -11.31 21.38 14.42
CA MET A 524 -11.11 21.49 12.97
C MET A 524 -11.67 22.80 12.43
N LYS A 525 -10.86 23.48 11.61
CA LYS A 525 -11.27 24.65 10.83
C LYS A 525 -11.34 24.26 9.35
N LEU A 526 -12.52 24.44 8.73
CA LEU A 526 -12.71 24.16 7.30
C LEU A 526 -11.74 24.96 6.42
N LYS A 527 -11.41 26.19 6.81
CA LYS A 527 -10.45 27.05 6.11
C LYS A 527 -9.09 26.36 5.94
N ASP A 528 -8.61 25.68 6.97
CA ASP A 528 -7.30 25.01 6.93
C ASP A 528 -7.33 23.79 5.99
N LEU A 529 -8.45 23.07 5.96
CA LEU A 529 -8.64 21.94 5.04
C LEU A 529 -8.67 22.41 3.57
N VAL A 530 -9.46 23.44 3.27
CA VAL A 530 -9.56 24.03 1.93
C VAL A 530 -8.21 24.58 1.48
N ARG A 531 -7.48 25.25 2.38
CA ARG A 531 -6.16 25.83 2.09
C ARG A 531 -5.11 24.74 1.82
N LYS A 532 -5.12 23.63 2.56
CA LYS A 532 -4.23 22.48 2.29
C LYS A 532 -4.55 21.85 0.93
N PHE A 533 -5.83 21.73 0.60
CA PHE A 533 -6.24 21.20 -0.69
C PHE A 533 -5.81 22.10 -1.85
N ASP A 534 -5.97 23.42 -1.73
CA ASP A 534 -5.54 24.39 -2.75
C ASP A 534 -4.02 24.35 -2.98
N LYS A 535 -3.22 24.22 -1.91
CA LYS A 535 -1.77 24.04 -2.03
C LYS A 535 -1.39 22.74 -2.75
N GLN A 536 -2.09 21.65 -2.52
CA GLN A 536 -1.84 20.36 -3.18
C GLN A 536 -2.27 20.35 -4.66
N THR A 537 -3.32 21.07 -5.01
CA THR A 537 -3.78 21.22 -6.41
C THR A 537 -3.06 22.34 -7.17
N GLY A 538 -2.34 23.23 -6.47
CA GLY A 538 -1.62 24.38 -7.04
C GLY A 538 -0.15 24.14 -7.38
N GLY A 539 0.36 22.91 -7.35
CA GLY A 539 1.65 22.57 -7.94
C GLY A 539 2.86 22.62 -7.02
N SER A 540 2.75 22.18 -5.78
CA SER A 540 3.93 21.69 -5.07
C SER A 540 3.50 20.61 -4.08
N MET A 541 3.59 19.35 -4.53
CA MET A 541 3.77 18.26 -3.59
C MET A 541 5.24 18.25 -3.19
N THR A 542 5.58 18.93 -2.12
CA THR A 542 6.78 18.67 -1.34
C THR A 542 6.47 17.62 -0.32
#